data_17afe1f3ba965b57960c6e26278f89d6
#
_entry.id   17afe1f3ba965b57960c6e26278f89d6
#
_cell.length_a   1.000
_cell.length_b   1.000
_cell.length_c   1.000
_cell.angle_alpha   90.00
_cell.angle_beta   90.00
_cell.angle_gamma   90.00
#
_symmetry.space_group_name_H-M   'P 1'
#
loop_
_entity.id
_entity.type
_entity.pdbx_description
1 polymer ?
#
loop_
_entity_poly.entity_id
_entity_poly.type
_entity_poly.pdbx_seq_one_letter_code
_entity_poly.pdbx_strand_id
1 'polypeptide(L)'
;MMSTSRKKILIVEDDLNFGSILADFLRLHSFDVTLSKNGVDGLKKFKSQSFDMCILDVMMPFKDGFTLAKEIRNINYSVPMIFLTAKSLKDDVIKGFKIGADDYIIKPFDSDILLLKIKSLFKRDFRSKSVKNKKTEYKFSKFIFDSKLRQLSFNKENPVTLSPKESDLLELLIINVNDLTPR
;
A
#
# COMPACT_ATOMS: atom_id res chain seq x y z
N MET A 1 10.95 25.87 -13.28
CA MET A 1 9.90 25.37 -12.36
C MET A 1 9.71 23.89 -12.66
N MET A 2 10.15 23.01 -11.78
CA MET A 2 9.85 21.57 -11.92
C MET A 2 8.36 21.37 -11.66
N SER A 3 7.60 21.01 -12.68
CA SER A 3 6.22 20.55 -12.55
C SER A 3 6.23 19.26 -11.74
N THR A 4 6.00 19.35 -10.45
CA THR A 4 5.72 18.16 -9.63
C THR A 4 4.37 17.60 -10.05
N SER A 5 4.37 16.55 -10.86
CA SER A 5 3.12 15.88 -11.25
C SER A 5 2.36 15.47 -9.99
N ARG A 6 1.05 15.72 -9.96
CA ARG A 6 0.19 15.33 -8.85
C ARG A 6 0.23 13.81 -8.67
N LYS A 7 0.21 13.36 -7.42
CA LYS A 7 0.14 11.92 -7.10
C LYS A 7 -1.21 11.36 -7.50
N LYS A 8 -1.20 10.23 -8.21
CA LYS A 8 -2.39 9.56 -8.74
C LYS A 8 -2.92 8.53 -7.75
N ILE A 9 -4.18 8.71 -7.34
CA ILE A 9 -4.87 7.81 -6.41
C ILE A 9 -6.04 7.14 -7.11
N LEU A 10 -6.11 5.80 -7.04
CA LEU A 10 -7.28 5.04 -7.43
C LEU A 10 -8.15 4.83 -6.18
N ILE A 11 -9.39 5.31 -6.22
CA ILE A 11 -10.43 4.98 -5.23
C ILE A 11 -11.37 3.97 -5.86
N VAL A 12 -11.65 2.88 -5.15
CA VAL A 12 -12.66 1.89 -5.54
C VAL A 12 -13.67 1.77 -4.43
N GLU A 13 -14.88 2.26 -4.71
CA GLU A 13 -15.97 2.44 -3.77
C GLU A 13 -17.29 2.29 -4.50
N ASP A 14 -18.23 1.49 -4.01
CA ASP A 14 -19.51 1.25 -4.64
C ASP A 14 -20.59 2.28 -4.24
N ASP A 15 -20.47 2.89 -3.07
CA ASP A 15 -21.25 4.08 -2.74
C ASP A 15 -20.73 5.30 -3.50
N LEU A 16 -21.43 5.63 -4.59
CA LEU A 16 -21.02 6.71 -5.48
C LEU A 16 -21.04 8.09 -4.80
N ASN A 17 -21.95 8.33 -3.85
CA ASN A 17 -22.01 9.60 -3.13
C ASN A 17 -20.79 9.75 -2.22
N PHE A 18 -20.54 8.75 -1.40
CA PHE A 18 -19.36 8.73 -0.54
C PHE A 18 -18.07 8.79 -1.35
N GLY A 19 -17.95 7.96 -2.40
CA GLY A 19 -16.78 7.93 -3.28
C GLY A 19 -16.50 9.27 -3.96
N SER A 20 -17.56 9.99 -4.40
CA SER A 20 -17.41 11.32 -5.02
C SER A 20 -16.96 12.36 -4.02
N ILE A 21 -17.56 12.40 -2.82
CA ILE A 21 -17.16 13.34 -1.76
C ILE A 21 -15.69 13.11 -1.37
N LEU A 22 -15.29 11.87 -1.19
CA LEU A 22 -13.90 11.51 -0.87
C LEU A 22 -12.93 11.90 -2.00
N ALA A 23 -13.33 11.64 -3.25
CA ALA A 23 -12.51 12.01 -4.41
C ALA A 23 -12.32 13.52 -4.49
N ASP A 24 -13.38 14.31 -4.30
CA ASP A 24 -13.30 15.78 -4.33
C ASP A 24 -12.48 16.32 -3.17
N PHE A 25 -12.63 15.77 -1.98
CA PHE A 25 -11.79 16.11 -0.83
C PHE A 25 -10.29 15.90 -1.15
N LEU A 26 -9.91 14.76 -1.74
CA LEU A 26 -8.52 14.50 -2.08
C LEU A 26 -8.02 15.37 -3.26
N ARG A 27 -8.88 15.69 -4.22
CA ARG A 27 -8.54 16.64 -5.32
C ARG A 27 -8.24 18.04 -4.79
N LEU A 28 -9.01 18.53 -3.80
CA LEU A 28 -8.72 19.79 -3.10
C LEU A 28 -7.35 19.79 -2.44
N HIS A 29 -6.85 18.60 -2.02
CA HIS A 29 -5.54 18.41 -1.43
C HIS A 29 -4.44 18.09 -2.46
N SER A 30 -4.67 18.44 -3.73
CA SER A 30 -3.69 18.34 -4.83
C SER A 30 -3.34 16.93 -5.26
N PHE A 31 -4.22 15.95 -5.05
CA PHE A 31 -4.11 14.62 -5.64
C PHE A 31 -4.86 14.56 -7.00
N ASP A 32 -4.38 13.69 -7.89
CA ASP A 32 -5.11 13.29 -9.10
C ASP A 32 -5.88 12.00 -8.78
N VAL A 33 -7.21 12.08 -8.78
CA VAL A 33 -8.06 11.01 -8.25
C VAL A 33 -8.93 10.41 -9.34
N THR A 34 -8.82 9.11 -9.52
CA THR A 34 -9.68 8.28 -10.34
C THR A 34 -10.60 7.47 -9.44
N LEU A 35 -11.93 7.64 -9.60
CA LEU A 35 -12.94 6.87 -8.89
C LEU A 35 -13.44 5.70 -9.74
N SER A 36 -13.60 4.53 -9.14
CA SER A 36 -14.21 3.32 -9.70
C SER A 36 -15.33 2.83 -8.80
N LYS A 37 -16.43 2.37 -9.40
CA LYS A 37 -17.66 1.98 -8.72
C LYS A 37 -17.74 0.53 -8.25
N ASN A 38 -16.75 -0.28 -8.58
CA ASN A 38 -16.62 -1.68 -8.15
C ASN A 38 -15.21 -2.22 -8.44
N GLY A 39 -14.89 -3.40 -7.89
CA GLY A 39 -13.59 -4.01 -8.05
C GLY A 39 -13.23 -4.45 -9.47
N VAL A 40 -14.21 -4.72 -10.34
CA VAL A 40 -13.97 -5.09 -11.75
C VAL A 40 -13.50 -3.88 -12.54
N ASP A 41 -14.21 -2.73 -12.41
CA ASP A 41 -13.83 -1.47 -13.04
C ASP A 41 -12.49 -0.95 -12.47
N GLY A 42 -12.30 -1.07 -11.15
CA GLY A 42 -11.05 -0.71 -10.48
C GLY A 42 -9.84 -1.46 -11.05
N LEU A 43 -9.94 -2.78 -11.21
CA LEU A 43 -8.88 -3.58 -11.82
C LEU A 43 -8.60 -3.19 -13.27
N LYS A 44 -9.65 -2.95 -14.07
CA LYS A 44 -9.52 -2.51 -15.46
C LYS A 44 -8.74 -1.19 -15.54
N LYS A 45 -9.10 -0.21 -14.72
CA LYS A 45 -8.39 1.09 -14.66
C LYS A 45 -6.95 0.91 -14.17
N PHE A 46 -6.73 0.08 -13.15
CA PHE A 46 -5.38 -0.20 -12.64
C PHE A 46 -4.45 -0.81 -13.70
N LYS A 47 -4.99 -1.65 -14.60
CA LYS A 47 -4.23 -2.22 -15.72
C LYS A 47 -3.97 -1.23 -16.85
N SER A 48 -4.83 -0.23 -17.04
CA SER A 48 -4.75 0.72 -18.15
C SER A 48 -3.88 1.94 -17.87
N GLN A 49 -3.60 2.26 -16.60
CA GLN A 49 -2.81 3.42 -16.22
C GLN A 49 -2.06 3.19 -14.89
N SER A 50 -1.04 4.00 -14.62
CA SER A 50 -0.28 3.91 -13.38
C SER A 50 -0.93 4.72 -12.26
N PHE A 51 -0.90 4.17 -11.04
CA PHE A 51 -1.31 4.84 -9.81
C PHE A 51 -0.19 4.83 -8.79
N ASP A 52 -0.12 5.88 -7.99
CA ASP A 52 0.83 6.00 -6.88
C ASP A 52 0.25 5.42 -5.58
N MET A 53 -1.07 5.21 -5.48
CA MET A 53 -1.76 4.63 -4.32
C MET A 53 -3.13 4.09 -4.72
N CYS A 54 -3.62 3.08 -3.98
CA CYS A 54 -4.98 2.59 -4.06
C CYS A 54 -5.70 2.74 -2.71
N ILE A 55 -6.96 3.19 -2.73
CA ILE A 55 -7.89 3.20 -1.60
C ILE A 55 -9.07 2.31 -1.99
N LEU A 56 -9.31 1.24 -1.25
CA LEU A 56 -10.23 0.18 -1.64
C LEU A 56 -11.27 -0.06 -0.54
N ASP A 57 -12.55 0.02 -0.85
CA ASP A 57 -13.54 -0.61 0.02
C ASP A 57 -13.45 -2.13 -0.09
N VAL A 58 -13.68 -2.81 1.03
CA VAL A 58 -13.74 -4.27 1.09
C VAL A 58 -15.10 -4.78 0.66
N MET A 59 -16.17 -4.06 1.03
CA MET A 59 -17.55 -4.51 0.84
C MET A 59 -18.12 -3.97 -0.47
N MET A 60 -17.78 -4.59 -1.57
CA MET A 60 -18.30 -4.20 -2.88
C MET A 60 -18.95 -5.38 -3.62
N PRO A 61 -19.98 -5.12 -4.44
CA PRO A 61 -20.59 -6.15 -5.30
C PRO A 61 -19.62 -6.63 -6.38
N PHE A 62 -19.86 -7.83 -6.92
CA PHE A 62 -19.15 -8.51 -8.00
C PHE A 62 -17.72 -8.92 -7.68
N LYS A 63 -16.89 -8.02 -7.17
CA LYS A 63 -15.51 -8.27 -6.76
C LYS A 63 -15.22 -7.47 -5.50
N ASP A 64 -15.03 -8.18 -4.38
CA ASP A 64 -14.68 -7.56 -3.10
C ASP A 64 -13.27 -6.97 -3.11
N GLY A 65 -13.02 -6.04 -2.17
CA GLY A 65 -11.74 -5.31 -2.11
C GLY A 65 -10.55 -6.20 -1.78
N PHE A 66 -10.71 -7.29 -1.04
CA PHE A 66 -9.61 -8.22 -0.76
C PHE A 66 -9.18 -8.98 -2.01
N THR A 67 -10.15 -9.42 -2.82
CA THR A 67 -9.88 -10.06 -4.11
C THR A 67 -9.20 -9.11 -5.07
N LEU A 68 -9.72 -7.86 -5.18
CA LEU A 68 -9.10 -6.81 -5.98
C LEU A 68 -7.65 -6.53 -5.54
N ALA A 69 -7.42 -6.40 -4.23
CA ALA A 69 -6.12 -6.13 -3.68
C ALA A 69 -5.08 -7.21 -4.03
N LYS A 70 -5.46 -8.49 -3.95
CA LYS A 70 -4.58 -9.60 -4.36
C LYS A 70 -4.21 -9.51 -5.84
N GLU A 71 -5.18 -9.21 -6.71
CA GLU A 71 -4.93 -9.07 -8.14
C GLU A 71 -4.03 -7.86 -8.44
N ILE A 72 -4.22 -6.73 -7.74
CA ILE A 72 -3.34 -5.57 -7.84
C ILE A 72 -1.92 -5.93 -7.37
N ARG A 73 -1.77 -6.67 -6.26
CA ARG A 73 -0.46 -7.11 -5.76
C ARG A 73 0.30 -8.01 -6.76
N ASN A 74 -0.42 -8.82 -7.52
CA ASN A 74 0.18 -9.63 -8.59
C ASN A 74 0.71 -8.77 -9.77
N ILE A 75 0.12 -7.58 -10.00
CA ILE A 75 0.53 -6.67 -11.07
C ILE A 75 1.62 -5.70 -10.57
N ASN A 76 1.40 -5.10 -9.41
CA ASN A 76 2.32 -4.18 -8.75
C ASN A 76 2.32 -4.41 -7.24
N TYR A 77 3.35 -5.12 -6.77
CA TYR A 77 3.47 -5.48 -5.36
C TYR A 77 3.73 -4.26 -4.46
N SER A 78 4.35 -3.20 -4.98
CA SER A 78 4.84 -2.07 -4.20
C SER A 78 3.90 -0.87 -4.13
N VAL A 79 2.80 -0.83 -4.88
CA VAL A 79 1.86 0.30 -4.82
C VAL A 79 1.25 0.40 -3.43
N PRO A 80 1.33 1.56 -2.73
CA PRO A 80 0.69 1.75 -1.44
C PRO A 80 -0.82 1.50 -1.52
N MET A 81 -1.36 0.82 -0.49
CA MET A 81 -2.77 0.40 -0.47
C MET A 81 -3.38 0.60 0.91
N ILE A 82 -4.52 1.27 0.96
CA ILE A 82 -5.34 1.47 2.16
C ILE A 82 -6.68 0.79 1.94
N PHE A 83 -7.12 -0.05 2.89
CA PHE A 83 -8.51 -0.46 2.96
C PHE A 83 -9.32 0.58 3.75
N LEU A 84 -10.48 0.94 3.20
CA LEU A 84 -11.41 1.90 3.78
C LEU A 84 -12.80 1.28 3.77
N THR A 85 -13.28 0.75 4.90
CA THR A 85 -14.42 -0.15 4.91
C THR A 85 -15.18 -0.17 6.24
N ALA A 86 -16.47 -0.57 6.19
CA ALA A 86 -17.27 -0.83 7.38
C ALA A 86 -16.91 -2.13 8.12
N LYS A 87 -16.08 -3.01 7.51
CA LYS A 87 -15.62 -4.24 8.17
C LYS A 87 -14.65 -3.92 9.30
N SER A 88 -15.03 -4.25 10.52
CA SER A 88 -14.27 -3.95 11.74
C SER A 88 -13.80 -5.19 12.50
N LEU A 89 -14.17 -6.41 12.05
CA LEU A 89 -13.75 -7.63 12.71
C LEU A 89 -12.23 -7.81 12.66
N LYS A 90 -11.64 -8.25 13.75
CA LYS A 90 -10.19 -8.47 13.87
C LYS A 90 -9.64 -9.34 12.75
N ASP A 91 -10.36 -10.38 12.36
CA ASP A 91 -9.94 -11.31 11.30
C ASP A 91 -9.90 -10.63 9.91
N ASP A 92 -10.84 -9.73 9.61
CA ASP A 92 -10.84 -8.95 8.39
C ASP A 92 -9.64 -7.97 8.34
N VAL A 93 -9.35 -7.33 9.46
CA VAL A 93 -8.18 -6.44 9.60
C VAL A 93 -6.88 -7.22 9.38
N ILE A 94 -6.73 -8.38 10.05
CA ILE A 94 -5.57 -9.26 9.89
C ILE A 94 -5.44 -9.73 8.44
N LYS A 95 -6.56 -10.12 7.81
CA LYS A 95 -6.60 -10.53 6.40
C LYS A 95 -6.12 -9.41 5.47
N GLY A 96 -6.56 -8.17 5.71
CA GLY A 96 -6.13 -7.00 4.94
C GLY A 96 -4.61 -6.81 4.98
N PHE A 97 -4.01 -6.86 6.17
CA PHE A 97 -2.56 -6.74 6.32
C PHE A 97 -1.79 -7.93 5.72
N LYS A 98 -2.31 -9.16 5.82
CA LYS A 98 -1.70 -10.35 5.19
C LYS A 98 -1.70 -10.25 3.65
N ILE A 99 -2.68 -9.58 3.05
CA ILE A 99 -2.71 -9.30 1.59
C ILE A 99 -1.64 -8.26 1.21
N GLY A 100 -1.12 -7.52 2.18
CA GLY A 100 -0.10 -6.50 1.96
C GLY A 100 -0.66 -5.07 1.93
N ALA A 101 -1.75 -4.79 2.64
CA ALA A 101 -2.20 -3.42 2.86
C ALA A 101 -1.21 -2.65 3.74
N ASP A 102 -1.02 -1.39 3.43
CA ASP A 102 -0.18 -0.48 4.22
C ASP A 102 -0.95 0.11 5.41
N ASP A 103 -2.28 0.24 5.27
CA ASP A 103 -3.17 0.66 6.36
C ASP A 103 -4.58 0.10 6.17
N TYR A 104 -5.38 0.13 7.26
CA TYR A 104 -6.75 -0.32 7.32
C TYR A 104 -7.56 0.66 8.16
N ILE A 105 -8.59 1.28 7.56
CA ILE A 105 -9.39 2.34 8.19
C ILE A 105 -10.84 1.90 8.20
N ILE A 106 -11.44 1.96 9.38
CA ILE A 106 -12.83 1.56 9.60
C ILE A 106 -13.73 2.80 9.45
N LYS A 107 -14.80 2.68 8.64
CA LYS A 107 -15.86 3.67 8.53
C LYS A 107 -16.78 3.61 9.77
N PRO A 108 -17.22 4.75 10.36
CA PRO A 108 -16.90 6.13 9.96
C PRO A 108 -15.52 6.56 10.46
N PHE A 109 -14.85 7.47 9.75
CA PHE A 109 -13.51 7.98 10.05
C PHE A 109 -13.45 9.49 9.83
N ASP A 110 -12.40 10.10 10.36
CA ASP A 110 -12.06 11.50 10.12
C ASP A 110 -11.25 11.62 8.82
N SER A 111 -11.70 12.49 7.90
CA SER A 111 -11.05 12.72 6.61
C SER A 111 -9.64 13.30 6.74
N ASP A 112 -9.37 14.11 7.77
CA ASP A 112 -8.04 14.66 8.02
C ASP A 112 -7.07 13.57 8.50
N ILE A 113 -7.55 12.61 9.29
CA ILE A 113 -6.75 11.43 9.68
C ILE A 113 -6.40 10.60 8.45
N LEU A 114 -7.35 10.35 7.55
CA LEU A 114 -7.07 9.66 6.28
C LEU A 114 -6.02 10.42 5.46
N LEU A 115 -6.15 11.74 5.33
CA LEU A 115 -5.20 12.58 4.61
C LEU A 115 -3.79 12.51 5.19
N LEU A 116 -3.66 12.53 6.52
CA LEU A 116 -2.37 12.39 7.20
C LEU A 116 -1.73 11.02 6.94
N LYS A 117 -2.52 9.95 6.94
CA LYS A 117 -2.05 8.58 6.61
C LYS A 117 -1.57 8.50 5.16
N ILE A 118 -2.33 9.03 4.19
CA ILE A 118 -1.95 9.11 2.77
C ILE A 118 -0.60 9.86 2.62
N LYS A 119 -0.49 11.05 3.21
CA LYS A 119 0.76 11.83 3.17
C LYS A 119 1.94 11.11 3.81
N SER A 120 1.71 10.38 4.90
CA SER A 120 2.75 9.59 5.57
C SER A 120 3.26 8.45 4.69
N LEU A 121 2.36 7.72 4.01
CA LEU A 121 2.74 6.65 3.09
C LEU A 121 3.55 7.18 1.90
N PHE A 122 3.16 8.31 1.32
CA PHE A 122 3.95 8.92 0.25
C PHE A 122 5.34 9.40 0.72
N LYS A 123 5.48 9.89 1.96
CA LYS A 123 6.79 10.27 2.50
C LYS A 123 7.75 9.09 2.66
N ARG A 124 7.24 7.89 3.01
CA ARG A 124 8.05 6.67 3.07
C ARG A 124 8.62 6.31 1.70
N ASP A 125 7.81 6.42 0.66
CA ASP A 125 8.20 6.14 -0.72
C ASP A 125 9.31 7.10 -1.22
N PHE A 126 9.29 8.37 -0.79
CA PHE A 126 10.35 9.32 -1.09
C PHE A 126 11.69 8.97 -0.40
N ARG A 127 11.67 8.48 0.83
CA ARG A 127 12.89 8.07 1.53
C ARG A 127 13.53 6.86 0.88
N SER A 128 12.73 5.91 0.37
CA SER A 128 13.25 4.75 -0.36
C SER A 128 13.78 5.11 -1.76
N LYS A 129 13.23 6.11 -2.42
CA LYS A 129 13.67 6.57 -3.77
C LYS A 129 14.87 7.52 -3.73
N SER A 130 15.13 8.22 -2.64
CA SER A 130 16.27 9.15 -2.51
C SER A 130 17.63 8.45 -2.31
N VAL A 131 17.63 7.14 -2.09
CA VAL A 131 18.85 6.34 -1.98
C VAL A 131 19.05 5.55 -3.28
N LYS A 132 19.48 6.21 -4.33
CA LYS A 132 19.80 5.67 -5.67
C LYS A 132 21.01 4.72 -5.69
N ASN A 133 21.29 3.95 -4.65
CA ASN A 133 22.28 2.84 -4.64
C ASN A 133 22.04 1.89 -3.48
N LYS A 134 20.77 1.72 -3.04
CA LYS A 134 20.49 0.76 -1.97
C LYS A 134 20.57 -0.65 -2.51
N LYS A 135 21.42 -1.47 -1.87
CA LYS A 135 21.43 -2.91 -2.03
C LYS A 135 20.01 -3.42 -1.75
N THR A 136 19.34 -4.02 -2.72
CA THR A 136 17.97 -4.53 -2.56
C THR A 136 17.94 -5.95 -2.05
N GLU A 137 19.03 -6.71 -2.24
CA GLU A 137 19.20 -8.07 -1.77
C GLU A 137 20.19 -8.12 -0.61
N TYR A 138 19.73 -8.60 0.52
CA TYR A 138 20.51 -8.78 1.75
C TYR A 138 20.68 -10.27 2.03
N LYS A 139 21.93 -10.72 2.22
CA LYS A 139 22.25 -12.09 2.59
C LYS A 139 22.81 -12.10 4.00
N PHE A 140 22.17 -12.83 4.90
CA PHE A 140 22.59 -12.99 6.28
C PHE A 140 22.35 -14.41 6.76
N SER A 141 23.42 -15.09 7.14
CA SER A 141 23.40 -16.52 7.44
C SER A 141 22.77 -17.32 6.28
N LYS A 142 21.71 -18.05 6.54
CA LYS A 142 20.96 -18.86 5.57
C LYS A 142 19.77 -18.13 4.95
N PHE A 143 19.59 -16.85 5.30
CA PHE A 143 18.48 -16.03 4.80
C PHE A 143 18.90 -15.16 3.64
N ILE A 144 17.99 -15.01 2.69
CA ILE A 144 18.06 -14.03 1.59
C ILE A 144 16.80 -13.16 1.69
N PHE A 145 16.98 -11.86 1.85
CA PHE A 145 15.90 -10.90 1.91
C PHE A 145 15.98 -9.96 0.71
N ASP A 146 14.92 -9.95 -0.11
CA ASP A 146 14.73 -8.96 -1.17
C ASP A 146 13.75 -7.88 -0.68
N SER A 147 14.29 -6.70 -0.38
CA SER A 147 13.48 -5.59 0.14
C SER A 147 12.55 -4.99 -0.91
N LYS A 148 12.88 -5.11 -2.21
CA LYS A 148 12.05 -4.63 -3.31
C LYS A 148 10.83 -5.53 -3.53
N LEU A 149 11.02 -6.84 -3.48
CA LEU A 149 9.95 -7.83 -3.60
C LEU A 149 9.29 -8.13 -2.27
N ARG A 150 9.86 -7.63 -1.16
CA ARG A 150 9.46 -7.92 0.23
C ARG A 150 9.43 -9.42 0.51
N GLN A 151 10.40 -10.13 -0.01
CA GLN A 151 10.50 -11.59 0.09
C GLN A 151 11.67 -11.99 0.97
N LEU A 152 11.40 -12.92 1.90
CA LEU A 152 12.40 -13.56 2.74
C LEU A 152 12.43 -15.06 2.43
N SER A 153 13.58 -15.57 2.02
CA SER A 153 13.80 -17.02 1.82
C SER A 153 14.83 -17.56 2.80
N PHE A 154 14.67 -18.81 3.19
CA PHE A 154 15.61 -19.58 4.01
C PHE A 154 16.17 -20.74 3.18
N ASN A 155 17.49 -20.93 3.18
CA ASN A 155 18.18 -22.00 2.41
C ASN A 155 17.77 -22.10 0.92
N LYS A 156 17.36 -20.99 0.28
CA LYS A 156 16.82 -20.97 -1.09
C LYS A 156 15.48 -21.70 -1.26
N GLU A 157 14.76 -21.94 -0.18
CA GLU A 157 13.39 -22.45 -0.21
C GLU A 157 12.41 -21.40 -0.74
N ASN A 158 11.15 -21.78 -0.92
CA ASN A 158 10.10 -20.88 -1.38
C ASN A 158 10.02 -19.62 -0.51
N PRO A 159 10.14 -18.42 -1.10
CA PRO A 159 10.16 -17.19 -0.33
C PRO A 159 8.80 -16.92 0.33
N VAL A 160 8.86 -16.43 1.57
CA VAL A 160 7.71 -15.88 2.28
C VAL A 160 7.61 -14.40 1.98
N THR A 161 6.42 -13.94 1.62
CA THR A 161 6.16 -12.52 1.37
C THR A 161 5.86 -11.81 2.69
N LEU A 162 6.62 -10.78 2.99
CA LEU A 162 6.46 -9.93 4.17
C LEU A 162 5.46 -8.81 3.90
N SER A 163 4.70 -8.42 4.92
CA SER A 163 3.94 -7.18 4.88
C SER A 163 4.87 -5.96 4.75
N PRO A 164 4.38 -4.80 4.29
CA PRO A 164 5.20 -3.60 4.19
C PRO A 164 5.94 -3.24 5.48
N LYS A 165 5.26 -3.31 6.63
CA LYS A 165 5.84 -2.98 7.94
C LYS A 165 6.89 -3.98 8.39
N GLU A 166 6.67 -5.28 8.13
CA GLU A 166 7.66 -6.33 8.43
C GLU A 166 8.91 -6.19 7.56
N SER A 167 8.72 -5.89 6.27
CA SER A 167 9.82 -5.66 5.35
C SER A 167 10.66 -4.43 5.74
N ASP A 168 10.00 -3.31 6.07
CA ASP A 168 10.66 -2.08 6.50
C ASP A 168 11.43 -2.29 7.81
N LEU A 169 10.84 -3.01 8.77
CA LEU A 169 11.48 -3.35 10.03
C LEU A 169 12.70 -4.25 9.82
N LEU A 170 12.56 -5.30 9.01
CA LEU A 170 13.66 -6.22 8.71
C LEU A 170 14.81 -5.50 8.01
N GLU A 171 14.52 -4.62 7.04
CA GLU A 171 15.54 -3.81 6.36
C GLU A 171 16.27 -2.90 7.36
N LEU A 172 15.51 -2.23 8.25
CA LEU A 172 16.08 -1.38 9.29
C LEU A 172 17.02 -2.18 10.22
N LEU A 173 16.61 -3.36 10.65
CA LEU A 173 17.42 -4.24 11.51
C LEU A 173 18.69 -4.70 10.81
N ILE A 174 18.61 -5.10 9.54
CA ILE A 174 19.78 -5.57 8.77
C ILE A 174 20.79 -4.44 8.57
N ILE A 175 20.33 -3.22 8.25
CA ILE A 175 21.22 -2.09 8.01
C ILE A 175 21.92 -1.66 9.30
N ASN A 176 21.26 -1.78 10.44
CA ASN A 176 21.77 -1.33 11.75
C ASN A 176 22.35 -2.47 12.60
N VAL A 177 22.58 -3.66 12.03
CA VAL A 177 23.13 -4.84 12.76
C VAL A 177 24.43 -4.53 13.50
N ASN A 178 25.25 -3.57 13.01
CA ASN A 178 26.52 -3.18 13.62
C ASN A 178 26.46 -1.82 14.37
N ASP A 179 25.30 -1.14 14.41
CA ASP A 179 25.11 0.16 15.03
C ASP A 179 24.22 0.10 16.30
N LEU A 180 24.34 -0.99 17.06
CA LEU A 180 23.78 -1.03 18.40
C LEU A 180 24.66 -0.12 19.29
N THR A 181 24.32 1.18 19.31
CA THR A 181 24.86 2.08 20.32
C THR A 181 24.45 1.57 21.70
N PRO A 182 25.42 1.31 22.59
CA PRO A 182 25.09 1.00 23.98
C PRO A 182 24.32 2.17 24.60
N ARG A 183 23.36 1.83 25.45
CA ARG A 183 22.59 2.80 26.27
C ARG A 183 23.52 3.62 27.15
#